data_eef85086f8004824bee91c1219f5d10d
#
_entry.id   eef85086f8004824bee91c1219f5d10d
#
_cell.length_a   1.000
_cell.length_b   1.000
_cell.length_c   1.000
_cell.angle_alpha   90.00
_cell.angle_beta   90.00
_cell.angle_gamma   90.00
#
_symmetry.space_group_name_H-M   'P 1'
#
loop_
_entity.id
_entity.type
_entity.pdbx_description
1 polymer ?
#
loop_
_entity_poly.entity_id
_entity_poly.type
_entity_poly.pdbx_seq_one_letter_code
_entity_poly.pdbx_strand_id
1 'polypeptide(L)'
;MAKAWFKNRLNDHYLQKSRADDYRSRAAYKLEEIDQKYRLIRPGMKILDLGAAPGSWTQYALRKVAGKAKIVAIDLLEIAPIEGATILQGDIRDQQKQAQIIELAPNGLDLILSDMAPDTTGVHYADTENSAILVHLALDIAEKLLKPGGSLVAKVFEGAEYQQLLQRAKKLFGFAKSFNPKASLNRSRELFLIAQDFKTAPKN
;
A
#
# COMPACT_ATOMS: atom_id res chain seq x y z
N MET A 1 -22.48 -22.68 6.77
CA MET A 1 -21.54 -21.56 6.98
C MET A 1 -21.06 -20.93 5.68
N ALA A 2 -20.69 -21.68 4.64
CA ALA A 2 -20.26 -21.13 3.33
C ALA A 2 -21.29 -20.22 2.63
N LYS A 3 -22.59 -20.54 2.68
CA LYS A 3 -23.67 -19.74 2.04
C LYS A 3 -23.83 -18.33 2.64
N ALA A 4 -23.67 -18.17 3.95
CA ALA A 4 -23.77 -16.86 4.61
C ALA A 4 -22.56 -15.97 4.29
N TRP A 5 -21.36 -16.56 4.18
CA TRP A 5 -20.15 -15.85 3.78
C TRP A 5 -20.22 -15.35 2.32
N PHE A 6 -20.72 -16.20 1.40
CA PHE A 6 -20.96 -15.82 -0.01
C PHE A 6 -22.01 -14.71 -0.14
N LYS A 7 -23.12 -14.80 0.63
CA LYS A 7 -24.23 -13.83 0.57
C LYS A 7 -23.79 -12.45 1.12
N ASN A 8 -22.99 -12.42 2.18
CA ASN A 8 -22.43 -11.17 2.72
C ASN A 8 -21.44 -10.50 1.75
N ARG A 9 -20.71 -11.30 0.97
CA ARG A 9 -19.74 -10.79 -0.01
C ARG A 9 -20.41 -10.23 -1.27
N LEU A 10 -21.54 -10.82 -1.68
CA LEU A 10 -22.34 -10.33 -2.82
C LEU A 10 -23.10 -9.03 -2.52
N ASN A 11 -23.43 -8.80 -1.24
CA ASN A 11 -24.11 -7.59 -0.78
C ASN A 11 -23.16 -6.50 -0.29
N ASP A 12 -21.84 -6.66 -0.45
CA ASP A 12 -20.88 -5.63 -0.09
C ASP A 12 -21.00 -4.44 -1.09
N HIS A 13 -21.47 -3.31 -0.59
CA HIS A 13 -21.63 -2.08 -1.36
C HIS A 13 -20.36 -1.69 -2.14
N TYR A 14 -19.20 -1.78 -1.50
CA TYR A 14 -17.92 -1.45 -2.16
C TYR A 14 -17.51 -2.46 -3.23
N LEU A 15 -17.95 -3.73 -3.11
CA LEU A 15 -17.71 -4.73 -4.14
C LEU A 15 -18.58 -4.47 -5.37
N GLN A 16 -19.84 -4.11 -5.18
CA GLN A 16 -20.73 -3.72 -6.28
C GLN A 16 -20.23 -2.44 -6.96
N LYS A 17 -19.87 -1.44 -6.14
CA LYS A 17 -19.30 -0.18 -6.63
C LYS A 17 -18.01 -0.40 -7.40
N SER A 18 -17.09 -1.29 -6.95
CA SER A 18 -15.85 -1.53 -7.68
C SER A 18 -16.08 -2.13 -9.08
N ARG A 19 -17.11 -2.94 -9.25
CA ARG A 19 -17.50 -3.47 -10.56
C ARG A 19 -18.10 -2.38 -11.45
N ALA A 20 -18.93 -1.51 -10.89
CA ALA A 20 -19.53 -0.40 -11.63
C ALA A 20 -18.46 0.63 -12.07
N ASP A 21 -17.47 0.87 -11.23
CA ASP A 21 -16.37 1.82 -11.48
C ASP A 21 -15.18 1.16 -12.20
N ASP A 22 -15.30 -0.13 -12.60
CA ASP A 22 -14.25 -0.90 -13.30
C ASP A 22 -12.92 -0.94 -12.53
N TYR A 23 -12.99 -1.08 -11.19
CA TYR A 23 -11.84 -1.40 -10.36
C TYR A 23 -11.71 -2.91 -10.19
N ARG A 24 -10.48 -3.42 -10.22
CA ARG A 24 -10.17 -4.84 -10.03
C ARG A 24 -10.56 -5.37 -8.65
N SER A 25 -10.58 -4.49 -7.64
CA SER A 25 -11.08 -4.81 -6.32
C SER A 25 -11.59 -3.58 -5.58
N ARG A 26 -12.37 -3.80 -4.52
CA ARG A 26 -12.84 -2.73 -3.63
C ARG A 26 -11.73 -2.05 -2.82
N ALA A 27 -10.50 -2.59 -2.81
CA ALA A 27 -9.37 -1.98 -2.13
C ALA A 27 -9.04 -0.57 -2.66
N ALA A 28 -9.42 -0.26 -3.92
CA ALA A 28 -9.31 1.07 -4.48
C ALA A 28 -9.95 2.15 -3.58
N TYR A 29 -11.10 1.86 -2.96
CA TYR A 29 -11.81 2.83 -2.10
C TYR A 29 -11.12 3.08 -0.76
N LYS A 30 -10.34 2.13 -0.27
CA LYS A 30 -9.49 2.36 0.92
C LYS A 30 -8.45 3.44 0.61
N LEU A 31 -7.78 3.31 -0.55
CA LEU A 31 -6.80 4.30 -0.99
C LEU A 31 -7.47 5.64 -1.33
N GLU A 32 -8.67 5.62 -1.94
CA GLU A 32 -9.45 6.82 -2.21
C GLU A 32 -9.73 7.61 -0.93
N GLU A 33 -10.24 6.97 0.13
CA GLU A 33 -10.51 7.63 1.42
C GLU A 33 -9.23 8.18 2.08
N ILE A 34 -8.14 7.43 2.00
CA ILE A 34 -6.82 7.86 2.49
C ILE A 34 -6.35 9.09 1.72
N ASP A 35 -6.40 9.04 0.38
CA ASP A 35 -5.91 10.13 -0.47
C ASP A 35 -6.80 11.39 -0.36
N GLN A 36 -8.11 11.25 -0.25
CA GLN A 36 -9.03 12.37 -0.01
C GLN A 36 -8.66 13.13 1.28
N LYS A 37 -8.27 12.41 2.33
CA LYS A 37 -7.94 12.99 3.63
C LYS A 37 -6.52 13.56 3.68
N TYR A 38 -5.55 12.85 3.15
CA TYR A 38 -4.13 13.17 3.31
C TYR A 38 -3.49 13.79 2.06
N ARG A 39 -4.19 13.80 0.91
CA ARG A 39 -3.76 14.41 -0.36
C ARG A 39 -2.40 13.92 -0.83
N LEU A 40 -2.24 12.60 -0.85
CA LEU A 40 -0.96 11.94 -1.09
C LEU A 40 -0.58 11.88 -2.56
N ILE A 41 -1.58 11.70 -3.46
CA ILE A 41 -1.35 11.40 -4.87
C ILE A 41 -1.51 12.68 -5.71
N ARG A 42 -0.42 13.04 -6.44
CA ARG A 42 -0.36 14.26 -7.27
C ARG A 42 0.24 13.95 -8.65
N PRO A 43 -0.10 14.74 -9.67
CA PRO A 43 0.55 14.63 -10.99
C PRO A 43 2.08 14.77 -10.91
N GLY A 44 2.78 14.01 -11.75
CA GLY A 44 4.24 14.03 -11.84
C GLY A 44 4.97 13.15 -10.83
N MET A 45 4.27 12.53 -9.88
CA MET A 45 4.88 11.67 -8.86
C MET A 45 5.42 10.37 -9.46
N LYS A 46 6.44 9.84 -8.78
CA LYS A 46 6.94 8.47 -8.92
C LYS A 46 6.43 7.65 -7.75
N ILE A 47 5.61 6.66 -8.03
CA ILE A 47 4.88 5.87 -7.02
C ILE A 47 5.30 4.41 -7.13
N LEU A 48 5.57 3.78 -6.00
CA LEU A 48 5.75 2.33 -5.88
C LEU A 48 4.54 1.75 -5.16
N ASP A 49 3.91 0.73 -5.76
CA ASP A 49 2.79 -0.02 -5.20
C ASP A 49 3.28 -1.43 -4.84
N LEU A 50 3.40 -1.71 -3.54
CA LEU A 50 3.87 -2.97 -2.95
C LEU A 50 2.69 -3.87 -2.59
N GLY A 51 2.72 -5.14 -3.02
CA GLY A 51 1.58 -6.04 -2.85
C GLY A 51 0.41 -5.58 -3.71
N ALA A 52 0.73 -5.23 -4.96
CA ALA A 52 -0.19 -4.50 -5.82
C ALA A 52 -1.32 -5.36 -6.40
N ALA A 53 -1.20 -6.70 -6.40
CA ALA A 53 -2.23 -7.58 -6.98
C ALA A 53 -3.60 -7.38 -6.32
N PRO A 54 -4.67 -7.30 -7.08
CA PRO A 54 -4.81 -7.40 -8.54
C PRO A 54 -4.57 -6.10 -9.31
N GLY A 55 -4.12 -5.00 -8.67
CA GLY A 55 -3.79 -3.73 -9.31
C GLY A 55 -4.77 -2.58 -9.06
N SER A 56 -5.66 -2.70 -8.08
CA SER A 56 -6.70 -1.69 -7.84
C SER A 56 -6.17 -0.37 -7.27
N TRP A 57 -5.11 -0.40 -6.46
CA TRP A 57 -4.46 0.82 -5.99
C TRP A 57 -3.71 1.53 -7.11
N THR A 58 -3.01 0.77 -7.94
CA THR A 58 -2.38 1.27 -9.17
C THR A 58 -3.41 1.93 -10.11
N GLN A 59 -4.57 1.28 -10.33
CA GLN A 59 -5.67 1.86 -11.14
C GLN A 59 -6.17 3.18 -10.56
N TYR A 60 -6.44 3.22 -9.24
CA TYR A 60 -6.88 4.44 -8.58
C TYR A 60 -5.86 5.57 -8.75
N ALA A 61 -4.59 5.28 -8.45
CA ALA A 61 -3.53 6.29 -8.52
C ALA A 61 -3.37 6.87 -9.94
N LEU A 62 -3.42 6.04 -10.99
CA LEU A 62 -3.38 6.49 -12.39
C LEU A 62 -4.59 7.36 -12.75
N ARG A 63 -5.80 6.94 -12.39
CA ARG A 63 -7.04 7.70 -12.65
C ARG A 63 -7.02 9.04 -11.94
N LYS A 64 -6.57 9.07 -10.68
CA LYS A 64 -6.48 10.28 -9.86
C LYS A 64 -5.67 11.40 -10.50
N VAL A 65 -4.63 11.06 -11.23
CA VAL A 65 -3.72 12.01 -11.88
C VAL A 65 -3.84 12.05 -13.40
N ALA A 66 -4.88 11.45 -13.97
CA ALA A 66 -5.10 11.34 -15.41
C ALA A 66 -3.84 10.82 -16.16
N GLY A 67 -3.23 9.77 -15.63
CA GLY A 67 -2.03 9.15 -16.18
C GLY A 67 -0.72 9.94 -15.99
N LYS A 68 -0.76 11.09 -15.33
CA LYS A 68 0.42 11.96 -15.15
C LYS A 68 1.27 11.57 -13.94
N ALA A 69 1.51 10.28 -13.73
CA ALA A 69 2.44 9.74 -12.73
C ALA A 69 3.22 8.57 -13.35
N LYS A 70 4.39 8.27 -12.79
CA LYS A 70 5.13 7.04 -13.08
C LYS A 70 4.85 6.06 -11.94
N ILE A 71 4.17 4.97 -12.24
CA ILE A 71 3.83 3.96 -11.24
C ILE A 71 4.55 2.65 -11.54
N VAL A 72 5.25 2.13 -10.57
CA VAL A 72 5.78 0.77 -10.55
C VAL A 72 4.97 -0.04 -9.57
N ALA A 73 4.34 -1.10 -10.04
CA ALA A 73 3.56 -2.03 -9.22
C ALA A 73 4.29 -3.37 -9.14
N ILE A 74 4.49 -3.89 -7.93
CA ILE A 74 5.18 -5.17 -7.71
C ILE A 74 4.37 -6.07 -6.79
N ASP A 75 4.29 -7.36 -7.17
CA ASP A 75 3.65 -8.41 -6.36
C ASP A 75 4.32 -9.77 -6.65
N LEU A 76 4.20 -10.70 -5.72
CA LEU A 76 4.56 -12.10 -5.93
C LEU A 76 3.63 -12.77 -6.96
N LEU A 77 2.37 -12.37 -6.95
CA LEU A 77 1.34 -12.82 -7.88
C LEU A 77 1.42 -12.05 -9.20
N GLU A 78 0.99 -12.70 -10.26
CA GLU A 78 0.85 -12.05 -11.57
C GLU A 78 -0.22 -10.96 -11.52
N ILE A 79 0.10 -9.80 -12.08
CA ILE A 79 -0.82 -8.68 -12.26
C ILE A 79 -1.06 -8.50 -13.75
N ALA A 80 -2.31 -8.59 -14.19
CA ALA A 80 -2.66 -8.28 -15.57
C ALA A 80 -2.20 -6.85 -15.94
N PRO A 81 -1.77 -6.59 -17.19
CA PRO A 81 -1.26 -5.28 -17.58
C PRO A 81 -2.22 -4.13 -17.23
N ILE A 82 -1.66 -3.01 -16.78
CA ILE A 82 -2.38 -1.76 -16.52
C ILE A 82 -1.71 -0.68 -17.34
N GLU A 83 -2.47 -0.08 -18.25
CA GLU A 83 -1.97 1.01 -19.08
C GLU A 83 -1.43 2.17 -18.22
N GLY A 84 -0.23 2.64 -18.50
CA GLY A 84 0.42 3.72 -17.75
C GLY A 84 1.19 3.27 -16.51
N ALA A 85 1.20 1.97 -16.16
CA ALA A 85 2.02 1.42 -15.07
C ALA A 85 3.07 0.44 -15.58
N THR A 86 4.21 0.37 -14.89
CA THR A 86 5.20 -0.69 -15.03
C THR A 86 4.89 -1.79 -14.03
N ILE A 87 4.62 -3.00 -14.51
CA ILE A 87 4.31 -4.16 -13.66
C ILE A 87 5.55 -5.02 -13.52
N LEU A 88 5.91 -5.33 -12.29
CA LEU A 88 6.99 -6.25 -11.94
C LEU A 88 6.39 -7.43 -11.16
N GLN A 89 6.69 -8.65 -11.57
CA GLN A 89 6.40 -9.83 -10.77
C GLN A 89 7.66 -10.26 -10.02
N GLY A 90 7.55 -10.47 -8.71
CA GLY A 90 8.63 -10.92 -7.85
C GLY A 90 8.56 -10.41 -6.43
N ASP A 91 9.56 -10.78 -5.66
CA ASP A 91 9.70 -10.39 -4.26
C ASP A 91 10.45 -9.05 -4.16
N ILE A 92 9.88 -8.09 -3.43
CA ILE A 92 10.54 -6.80 -3.18
C ILE A 92 11.82 -6.94 -2.34
N ARG A 93 12.02 -8.06 -1.65
CA ARG A 93 13.27 -8.38 -0.93
C ARG A 93 14.42 -8.72 -1.87
N ASP A 94 14.12 -9.11 -3.12
CA ASP A 94 15.12 -9.39 -4.14
C ASP A 94 15.83 -8.10 -4.56
N GLN A 95 17.18 -8.11 -4.43
CA GLN A 95 18.02 -6.99 -4.80
C GLN A 95 17.93 -6.63 -6.29
N GLN A 96 17.70 -7.61 -7.17
CA GLN A 96 17.51 -7.35 -8.60
C GLN A 96 16.22 -6.57 -8.85
N LYS A 97 15.13 -6.88 -8.12
CA LYS A 97 13.88 -6.13 -8.21
C LYS A 97 14.03 -4.71 -7.67
N GLN A 98 14.75 -4.54 -6.56
CA GLN A 98 15.07 -3.21 -6.03
C GLN A 98 15.91 -2.40 -7.03
N ALA A 99 16.90 -3.01 -7.68
CA ALA A 99 17.71 -2.35 -8.73
C ALA A 99 16.86 -1.91 -9.92
N GLN A 100 15.94 -2.75 -10.40
CA GLN A 100 15.01 -2.38 -11.47
C GLN A 100 14.13 -1.17 -11.07
N ILE A 101 13.65 -1.11 -9.83
CA ILE A 101 12.86 0.03 -9.34
C ILE A 101 13.72 1.30 -9.28
N ILE A 102 14.98 1.21 -8.85
CA ILE A 102 15.91 2.33 -8.83
C ILE A 102 16.16 2.87 -10.24
N GLU A 103 16.35 2.01 -11.24
CA GLU A 103 16.51 2.40 -12.64
C GLU A 103 15.27 3.15 -13.17
N LEU A 104 14.07 2.72 -12.79
CA LEU A 104 12.81 3.38 -13.15
C LEU A 104 12.60 4.71 -12.43
N ALA A 105 13.22 4.86 -11.24
CA ALA A 105 13.10 6.06 -10.40
C ALA A 105 14.45 6.53 -9.84
N PRO A 106 15.44 6.92 -10.69
CA PRO A 106 16.82 7.20 -10.26
C PRO A 106 16.96 8.35 -9.26
N ASN A 107 15.99 9.25 -9.18
CA ASN A 107 15.96 10.36 -8.23
C ASN A 107 15.08 10.07 -7.00
N GLY A 108 14.80 8.78 -6.74
CA GLY A 108 13.94 8.32 -5.66
C GLY A 108 12.44 8.46 -5.94
N LEU A 109 11.67 7.90 -5.02
CA LEU A 109 10.21 7.83 -5.09
C LEU A 109 9.56 8.97 -4.29
N ASP A 110 8.40 9.40 -4.73
CA ASP A 110 7.56 10.38 -4.02
C ASP A 110 6.63 9.71 -3.01
N LEU A 111 6.16 8.51 -3.36
CA LEU A 111 5.15 7.80 -2.58
C LEU A 111 5.38 6.28 -2.69
N ILE A 112 5.31 5.62 -1.55
CA ILE A 112 5.21 4.17 -1.47
C ILE A 112 3.82 3.83 -0.91
N LEU A 113 3.12 2.98 -1.64
CA LEU A 113 1.86 2.37 -1.25
C LEU A 113 2.12 0.91 -0.91
N SER A 114 1.51 0.37 0.15
CA SER A 114 1.64 -1.03 0.51
C SER A 114 0.31 -1.58 1.02
N ASP A 115 -0.34 -2.39 0.20
CA ASP A 115 -1.49 -3.22 0.61
C ASP A 115 -1.07 -4.68 0.85
N MET A 116 0.23 -4.92 1.08
CA MET A 116 0.74 -6.26 1.41
C MET A 116 -0.01 -6.85 2.59
N ALA A 117 -0.33 -8.13 2.50
CA ALA A 117 -0.94 -8.92 3.57
C ALA A 117 -0.23 -10.26 3.69
N PRO A 118 -0.06 -10.80 4.90
CA PRO A 118 0.40 -12.16 5.06
C PRO A 118 -0.71 -13.13 4.66
N ASP A 119 -0.31 -14.37 4.35
CA ASP A 119 -1.25 -15.48 4.33
C ASP A 119 -1.80 -15.66 5.74
N THR A 120 -3.12 -15.49 5.88
CA THR A 120 -3.75 -15.56 7.20
C THR A 120 -3.89 -17.01 7.66
N THR A 121 -3.35 -17.30 8.84
CA THR A 121 -3.44 -18.61 9.49
C THR A 121 -4.75 -18.80 10.24
N GLY A 122 -5.48 -17.71 10.51
CA GLY A 122 -6.64 -17.67 11.40
C GLY A 122 -6.25 -17.55 12.88
N VAL A 123 -4.96 -17.62 13.22
CA VAL A 123 -4.44 -17.36 14.56
C VAL A 123 -4.08 -15.88 14.68
N HIS A 124 -4.88 -15.14 15.42
CA HIS A 124 -4.81 -13.69 15.48
C HIS A 124 -3.40 -13.15 15.78
N TYR A 125 -2.72 -13.71 16.76
CA TYR A 125 -1.38 -13.28 17.15
C TYR A 125 -0.37 -13.44 15.98
N ALA A 126 -0.35 -14.62 15.36
CA ALA A 126 0.55 -14.89 14.24
C ALA A 126 0.25 -13.98 13.04
N ASP A 127 -1.02 -13.76 12.73
CA ASP A 127 -1.44 -12.91 11.60
C ASP A 127 -1.05 -11.44 11.83
N THR A 128 -1.13 -10.93 13.08
CA THR A 128 -0.71 -9.55 13.40
C THR A 128 0.80 -9.38 13.37
N GLU A 129 1.56 -10.36 13.86
CA GLU A 129 3.03 -10.37 13.84
C GLU A 129 3.54 -10.41 12.39
N ASN A 130 3.01 -11.32 11.57
CA ASN A 130 3.34 -11.41 10.15
C ASN A 130 3.01 -10.12 9.39
N SER A 131 1.87 -9.48 9.71
CA SER A 131 1.52 -8.18 9.13
C SER A 131 2.52 -7.09 9.53
N ALA A 132 3.00 -7.08 10.78
CA ALA A 132 3.99 -6.13 11.24
C ALA A 132 5.33 -6.28 10.51
N ILE A 133 5.76 -7.52 10.21
CA ILE A 133 6.96 -7.80 9.42
C ILE A 133 6.86 -7.14 8.03
N LEU A 134 5.70 -7.22 7.37
CA LEU A 134 5.50 -6.58 6.05
C LEU A 134 5.55 -5.05 6.13
N VAL A 135 5.07 -4.45 7.23
CA VAL A 135 5.21 -3.00 7.42
C VAL A 135 6.65 -2.60 7.71
N HIS A 136 7.39 -3.40 8.48
CA HIS A 136 8.83 -3.19 8.66
C HIS A 136 9.56 -3.22 7.33
N LEU A 137 9.25 -4.19 6.45
CA LEU A 137 9.80 -4.26 5.10
C LEU A 137 9.46 -3.00 4.28
N ALA A 138 8.21 -2.53 4.33
CA ALA A 138 7.81 -1.31 3.63
C ALA A 138 8.57 -0.07 4.15
N LEU A 139 8.84 0.01 5.45
CA LEU A 139 9.68 1.06 6.06
C LEU A 139 11.16 0.94 5.62
N ASP A 140 11.71 -0.28 5.54
CA ASP A 140 13.09 -0.51 5.03
C ASP A 140 13.22 -0.07 3.56
N ILE A 141 12.21 -0.36 2.75
CA ILE A 141 12.15 0.10 1.36
C ILE A 141 12.01 1.62 1.29
N ALA A 142 11.24 2.22 2.19
CA ALA A 142 11.11 3.68 2.27
C ALA A 142 12.45 4.36 2.59
N GLU A 143 13.22 3.83 3.54
CA GLU A 143 14.56 4.36 3.89
C GLU A 143 15.53 4.29 2.71
N LYS A 144 15.40 3.30 1.82
CA LYS A 144 16.27 3.12 0.65
C LYS A 144 15.84 3.93 -0.56
N LEU A 145 14.54 4.06 -0.80
CA LEU A 145 14.01 4.49 -2.08
C LEU A 145 13.21 5.80 -2.05
N LEU A 146 12.71 6.24 -0.89
CA LEU A 146 12.03 7.53 -0.79
C LEU A 146 13.01 8.69 -0.88
N LYS A 147 12.62 9.71 -1.62
CA LYS A 147 13.29 11.00 -1.55
C LYS A 147 12.83 11.80 -0.31
N PRO A 148 13.61 12.79 0.16
CA PRO A 148 13.18 13.71 1.23
C PRO A 148 11.81 14.32 0.90
N GLY A 149 10.92 14.41 1.90
CA GLY A 149 9.54 14.87 1.73
C GLY A 149 8.59 13.81 1.17
N GLY A 150 9.08 12.60 0.85
CA GLY A 150 8.26 11.48 0.37
C GLY A 150 7.29 10.97 1.42
N SER A 151 6.37 10.09 0.99
CA SER A 151 5.31 9.56 1.85
C SER A 151 5.20 8.04 1.74
N LEU A 152 4.67 7.41 2.81
CA LEU A 152 4.37 5.98 2.87
C LEU A 152 2.95 5.76 3.36
N VAL A 153 2.23 4.86 2.71
CA VAL A 153 0.99 4.26 3.19
C VAL A 153 1.21 2.77 3.32
N ALA A 154 0.99 2.18 4.48
CA ALA A 154 1.15 0.74 4.66
C ALA A 154 0.00 0.15 5.48
N LYS A 155 -0.62 -0.92 4.95
CA LYS A 155 -1.61 -1.70 5.67
C LYS A 155 -0.94 -2.47 6.81
N VAL A 156 -1.62 -2.50 7.95
CA VAL A 156 -1.19 -3.25 9.14
C VAL A 156 -2.43 -3.85 9.83
N PHE A 157 -2.30 -5.01 10.44
CA PHE A 157 -3.33 -5.53 11.33
C PHE A 157 -3.12 -4.97 12.74
N GLU A 158 -4.22 -4.54 13.37
CA GLU A 158 -4.18 -4.01 14.72
C GLU A 158 -3.71 -5.08 15.71
N GLY A 159 -2.57 -4.83 16.36
CA GLY A 159 -1.92 -5.75 17.29
C GLY A 159 -0.86 -5.06 18.16
N ALA A 160 -0.18 -5.84 18.99
CA ALA A 160 0.82 -5.34 19.94
C ALA A 160 1.97 -4.57 19.27
N GLU A 161 2.42 -5.05 18.09
CA GLU A 161 3.55 -4.49 17.34
C GLU A 161 3.24 -3.10 16.73
N TYR A 162 1.96 -2.75 16.61
CA TYR A 162 1.56 -1.51 15.94
C TYR A 162 2.20 -0.24 16.54
N GLN A 163 2.32 -0.19 17.88
CA GLN A 163 2.92 0.97 18.56
C GLN A 163 4.41 1.12 18.23
N GLN A 164 5.13 0.02 18.09
CA GLN A 164 6.55 0.04 17.71
C GLN A 164 6.71 0.52 16.26
N LEU A 165 5.86 0.04 15.34
CA LEU A 165 5.81 0.50 13.95
C LEU A 165 5.54 2.00 13.85
N LEU A 166 4.57 2.49 14.62
CA LEU A 166 4.24 3.92 14.65
C LEU A 166 5.40 4.75 15.20
N GLN A 167 6.09 4.28 16.23
CA GLN A 167 7.28 4.95 16.78
C GLN A 167 8.43 4.97 15.77
N ARG A 168 8.68 3.86 15.05
CA ARG A 168 9.66 3.82 13.98
C ARG A 168 9.32 4.82 12.88
N ALA A 169 8.06 4.84 12.43
CA ALA A 169 7.61 5.80 11.41
C ALA A 169 7.79 7.26 11.85
N LYS A 170 7.50 7.60 13.12
CA LYS A 170 7.71 8.97 13.67
C LYS A 170 9.18 9.39 13.69
N LYS A 171 10.12 8.45 13.80
CA LYS A 171 11.56 8.76 13.69
C LYS A 171 11.93 9.10 12.25
N LEU A 172 11.39 8.36 11.28
CA LEU A 172 11.72 8.48 9.86
C LEU A 172 10.97 9.60 9.13
N PHE A 173 9.78 9.97 9.61
CA PHE A 173 8.89 10.93 8.95
C PHE A 173 8.56 12.11 9.86
N GLY A 174 8.24 13.26 9.27
CA GLY A 174 7.74 14.44 9.99
C GLY A 174 6.34 14.26 10.54
N PHE A 175 5.53 13.44 9.88
CA PHE A 175 4.18 13.08 10.29
C PHE A 175 3.97 11.56 10.17
N ALA A 176 3.40 10.95 11.22
CA ALA A 176 2.97 9.55 11.17
C ALA A 176 1.74 9.32 12.04
N LYS A 177 0.71 8.68 11.48
CA LYS A 177 -0.57 8.41 12.16
C LYS A 177 -1.24 7.16 11.61
N SER A 178 -2.11 6.53 12.43
CA SER A 178 -3.04 5.50 11.95
C SER A 178 -4.28 6.09 11.30
N PHE A 179 -4.82 5.37 10.35
CA PHE A 179 -6.11 5.64 9.74
C PHE A 179 -6.86 4.33 9.46
N ASN A 180 -8.15 4.33 9.74
CA ASN A 180 -9.05 3.21 9.43
C ASN A 180 -10.08 3.68 8.40
N PRO A 181 -9.95 3.28 7.11
CA PRO A 181 -10.94 3.60 6.08
C PRO A 181 -12.28 2.91 6.35
N LYS A 182 -13.38 3.60 6.07
CA LYS A 182 -14.74 3.03 6.14
C LYS A 182 -14.94 1.90 5.12
N ALA A 183 -14.20 1.92 4.01
CA ALA A 183 -14.16 0.88 3.01
C ALA A 183 -13.52 -0.43 3.50
N SER A 184 -12.86 -0.46 4.67
CA SER A 184 -12.45 -1.69 5.35
C SER A 184 -13.69 -2.48 5.79
N LEU A 185 -13.60 -3.82 5.78
CA LEU A 185 -14.72 -4.65 6.30
C LEU A 185 -14.91 -4.37 7.79
N ASN A 186 -16.16 -4.29 8.26
CA ASN A 186 -16.49 -4.12 9.68
C ASN A 186 -15.87 -5.18 10.61
N ARG A 187 -15.46 -6.33 10.06
CA ARG A 187 -14.77 -7.42 10.77
C ARG A 187 -13.25 -7.39 10.58
N SER A 188 -12.75 -6.50 9.70
CA SER A 188 -11.30 -6.38 9.46
C SER A 188 -10.70 -5.50 10.53
N ARG A 189 -9.65 -6.00 11.17
CA ARG A 189 -8.81 -5.21 12.09
C ARG A 189 -7.69 -4.47 11.34
N GLU A 190 -7.95 -4.14 10.07
CA GLU A 190 -7.00 -3.43 9.24
C GLU A 190 -6.91 -1.97 9.67
N LEU A 191 -5.70 -1.50 9.87
CA LEU A 191 -5.33 -0.11 9.98
C LEU A 191 -4.37 0.24 8.86
N PHE A 192 -4.24 1.52 8.57
CA PHE A 192 -3.21 2.02 7.66
C PHE A 192 -2.29 2.95 8.43
N LEU A 193 -1.00 2.68 8.37
CA LEU A 193 0.04 3.61 8.76
C LEU A 193 0.18 4.65 7.63
N ILE A 194 -0.08 5.91 7.95
CA ILE A 194 0.11 7.05 7.06
C ILE A 194 1.33 7.82 7.56
N ALA A 195 2.36 7.92 6.75
CA ALA A 195 3.59 8.63 7.08
C ALA A 195 3.94 9.60 5.95
N GLN A 196 4.22 10.87 6.28
CA GLN A 196 4.50 11.94 5.34
C GLN A 196 5.74 12.71 5.79
N ASP A 197 6.38 13.39 4.86
CA ASP A 197 7.58 14.17 5.09
C ASP A 197 8.75 13.30 5.55
N PHE A 198 9.18 12.39 4.66
CA PHE A 198 10.32 11.52 4.91
C PHE A 198 11.57 12.37 5.14
N LYS A 199 12.22 12.15 6.27
CA LYS A 199 13.47 12.81 6.64
C LYS A 199 14.62 12.11 5.93
N THR A 200 15.66 12.84 5.55
CA THR A 200 16.91 12.19 5.14
C THR A 200 17.42 11.32 6.27
N ALA A 201 17.73 10.05 5.96
CA ALA A 201 18.48 9.24 6.92
C ALA A 201 19.77 10.00 7.31
N PRO A 202 20.14 10.04 8.59
CA PRO A 202 21.42 10.59 8.96
C PRO A 202 22.50 9.85 8.18
N LYS A 203 23.29 10.58 7.40
CA LYS A 203 24.48 10.01 6.75
C LYS A 203 25.43 9.59 7.88
N ASN A 204 25.55 8.27 8.11
CA ASN A 204 26.64 7.72 8.92
C ASN A 204 27.96 7.92 8.21
#